data_a5851717b6290257b6f45e5146b10137
#
_entry.id   a5851717b6290257b6f45e5146b10137
#
_cell.length_a   1.000
_cell.length_b   1.000
_cell.length_c   1.000
_cell.angle_alpha   90.00
_cell.angle_beta   90.00
_cell.angle_gamma   90.00
#
_symmetry.space_group_name_H-M   'P 1'
#
loop_
_entity.id
_entity.type
_entity.pdbx_description
1 polymer ?
#
loop_
_entity_poly.entity_id
_entity_poly.type
_entity_poly.pdbx_seq_one_letter_code
_entity_poly.pdbx_strand_id
1 'polypeptide(L)'
;MTHTAGRRKELESIMQGPETQSEWGDIEVRLAKADDAPAIETVLSQSFEEYKERYTSAAFKAATPPQEIILKRMEEGPTWVAEQRGEIVGTISAIPHGRTLVLRAMAVPPEERGRALGKLLLVSVARYAFRNRYRRMTISASPFLTRALREYEQFGFQRSKEGPSEFHGTPVYNMTKTL
;
A
#
# COMPACT_ATOMS: atom_id res chain seq x y z
N MET A 1 19.05 -1.25 -25.10
CA MET A 1 19.48 -0.24 -24.10
C MET A 1 18.47 0.89 -23.84
N THR A 2 17.23 0.80 -24.31
CA THR A 2 16.21 1.90 -24.25
C THR A 2 15.19 1.79 -23.11
N HIS A 3 15.19 0.70 -22.34
CA HIS A 3 14.19 0.47 -21.27
C HIS A 3 14.45 1.23 -19.95
N THR A 4 15.70 1.63 -19.70
CA THR A 4 16.09 2.29 -18.42
C THR A 4 15.75 3.78 -18.43
N ALA A 5 15.80 4.44 -19.57
CA ALA A 5 15.53 5.88 -19.70
C ALA A 5 14.03 6.22 -19.56
N GLY A 6 13.15 5.34 -20.03
CA GLY A 6 11.70 5.51 -19.90
C GLY A 6 11.21 5.42 -18.44
N ARG A 7 11.74 4.44 -17.68
CA ARG A 7 11.42 4.26 -16.25
C ARG A 7 11.91 5.41 -15.39
N ARG A 8 13.07 5.96 -15.70
CA ARG A 8 13.61 7.12 -14.97
C ARG A 8 12.74 8.35 -15.18
N LYS A 9 12.27 8.61 -16.40
CA LYS A 9 11.34 9.70 -16.71
C LYS A 9 9.98 9.54 -16.03
N GLU A 10 9.46 8.30 -15.94
CA GLU A 10 8.20 8.01 -15.26
C GLU A 10 8.32 8.25 -13.75
N LEU A 11 9.43 7.82 -13.14
CA LEU A 11 9.72 8.09 -11.72
C LEU A 11 9.96 9.60 -11.47
N GLU A 12 10.68 10.26 -12.36
CA GLU A 12 10.88 11.72 -12.30
C GLU A 12 9.54 12.46 -12.45
N SER A 13 8.63 12.00 -13.30
CA SER A 13 7.27 12.53 -13.41
C SER A 13 6.43 12.32 -12.15
N ILE A 14 6.53 11.13 -11.54
CA ILE A 14 5.87 10.85 -10.25
C ILE A 14 6.45 11.72 -9.12
N MET A 15 7.75 12.05 -9.21
CA MET A 15 8.45 12.85 -8.20
C MET A 15 8.26 14.36 -8.37
N GLN A 16 8.04 14.81 -9.61
CA GLN A 16 7.83 16.23 -9.95
C GLN A 16 6.34 16.61 -9.96
N GLY A 17 5.45 15.64 -9.71
CA GLY A 17 4.02 15.93 -9.53
C GLY A 17 3.85 16.92 -8.39
N PRO A 18 2.86 17.83 -8.50
CA PRO A 18 2.73 18.98 -7.64
C PRO A 18 2.70 18.59 -6.16
N GLU A 19 3.52 19.25 -5.35
CA GLU A 19 3.37 19.27 -3.89
C GLU A 19 2.10 20.05 -3.49
N THR A 20 1.27 20.40 -4.46
CA THR A 20 0.13 21.27 -4.25
C THR A 20 -1.15 20.46 -4.07
N GLN A 21 -1.80 20.71 -2.97
CA GLN A 21 -3.11 20.24 -2.51
C GLN A 21 -4.25 20.35 -3.55
N SER A 22 -4.05 20.94 -4.72
CA SER A 22 -5.12 21.34 -5.64
C SER A 22 -5.64 20.25 -6.59
N GLU A 23 -4.89 19.19 -6.88
CA GLU A 23 -5.34 18.13 -7.79
C GLU A 23 -6.19 17.04 -7.12
N TRP A 24 -6.06 16.88 -5.78
CA TRP A 24 -6.67 15.77 -5.04
C TRP A 24 -7.66 16.24 -3.97
N GLY A 25 -8.07 17.52 -4.02
CA GLY A 25 -8.95 18.11 -3.02
C GLY A 25 -8.28 18.21 -1.64
N ASP A 26 -9.06 17.97 -0.58
CA ASP A 26 -8.62 18.08 0.82
C ASP A 26 -7.92 16.82 1.34
N ILE A 27 -7.26 16.02 0.45
CA ILE A 27 -6.59 14.77 0.85
C ILE A 27 -5.10 15.02 1.03
N GLU A 28 -4.58 14.68 2.20
CA GLU A 28 -3.16 14.69 2.54
C GLU A 28 -2.67 13.27 2.84
N VAL A 29 -1.52 12.89 2.28
CA VAL A 29 -0.84 11.63 2.67
C VAL A 29 0.38 11.97 3.49
N ARG A 30 0.41 11.49 4.72
CA ARG A 30 1.47 11.71 5.70
C ARG A 30 1.91 10.42 6.38
N LEU A 31 3.06 10.46 7.05
CA LEU A 31 3.46 9.38 7.95
C LEU A 31 2.47 9.30 9.13
N ALA A 32 2.13 8.06 9.47
CA ALA A 32 1.28 7.78 10.61
C ALA A 32 2.00 8.06 11.93
N LYS A 33 1.24 8.51 12.93
CA LYS A 33 1.66 8.65 14.32
C LYS A 33 1.02 7.54 15.16
N ALA A 34 1.53 7.30 16.35
CA ALA A 34 0.98 6.28 17.25
C ALA A 34 -0.52 6.48 17.51
N ASP A 35 -0.96 7.73 17.64
CA ASP A 35 -2.37 8.09 17.87
C ASP A 35 -3.29 7.75 16.68
N ASP A 36 -2.74 7.46 15.50
CA ASP A 36 -3.52 7.04 14.33
C ASP A 36 -3.90 5.55 14.38
N ALA A 37 -3.29 4.75 15.26
CA ALA A 37 -3.49 3.30 15.30
C ALA A 37 -4.96 2.86 15.42
N PRO A 38 -5.83 3.48 16.25
CA PRO A 38 -7.25 3.15 16.29
C PRO A 38 -7.97 3.39 14.95
N ALA A 39 -7.65 4.51 14.26
CA ALA A 39 -8.24 4.83 12.96
C ALA A 39 -7.74 3.88 11.87
N ILE A 40 -6.46 3.49 11.90
CA ILE A 40 -5.89 2.49 11.00
C ILE A 40 -6.57 1.13 11.19
N GLU A 41 -6.80 0.69 12.43
CA GLU A 41 -7.56 -0.52 12.73
C GLU A 41 -8.94 -0.48 12.07
N THR A 42 -9.67 0.63 12.22
CA THR A 42 -10.99 0.82 11.61
C THR A 42 -10.92 0.74 10.08
N VAL A 43 -9.97 1.42 9.45
CA VAL A 43 -9.76 1.40 7.98
C VAL A 43 -9.49 -0.02 7.49
N LEU A 44 -8.61 -0.77 8.15
CA LEU A 44 -8.30 -2.15 7.79
C LEU A 44 -9.52 -3.05 7.93
N SER A 45 -10.23 -2.96 9.05
CA SER A 45 -11.43 -3.75 9.33
C SER A 45 -12.51 -3.50 8.28
N GLN A 46 -12.86 -2.25 8.02
CA GLN A 46 -13.85 -1.87 7.01
C GLN A 46 -13.45 -2.29 5.60
N SER A 47 -12.17 -2.19 5.26
CA SER A 47 -11.68 -2.50 3.92
C SER A 47 -11.70 -3.98 3.58
N PHE A 48 -11.55 -4.86 4.58
CA PHE A 48 -11.44 -6.30 4.38
C PHE A 48 -12.69 -7.09 4.79
N GLU A 49 -13.65 -6.49 5.49
CA GLU A 49 -14.86 -7.19 5.96
C GLU A 49 -15.63 -7.87 4.83
N GLU A 50 -15.76 -7.23 3.67
CA GLU A 50 -16.43 -7.81 2.49
C GLU A 50 -15.75 -9.08 1.94
N TYR A 51 -14.49 -9.32 2.29
CA TYR A 51 -13.71 -10.48 1.85
C TYR A 51 -13.51 -11.53 2.93
N LYS A 52 -14.11 -11.36 4.11
CA LYS A 52 -13.90 -12.21 5.28
C LYS A 52 -14.05 -13.70 4.97
N GLU A 53 -15.10 -14.07 4.26
CA GLU A 53 -15.39 -15.45 3.88
C GLU A 53 -14.42 -16.05 2.84
N ARG A 54 -13.60 -15.19 2.22
CA ARG A 54 -12.61 -15.57 1.21
C ARG A 54 -11.22 -15.81 1.80
N TYR A 55 -10.98 -15.29 3.00
CA TYR A 55 -9.76 -15.52 3.76
C TYR A 55 -9.88 -16.73 4.68
N THR A 56 -8.76 -17.41 4.96
CA THR A 56 -8.69 -18.24 6.16
C THR A 56 -8.85 -17.37 7.40
N SER A 57 -9.31 -17.94 8.51
CA SER A 57 -9.45 -17.21 9.77
C SER A 57 -8.13 -16.56 10.21
N ALA A 58 -7.01 -17.26 10.04
CA ALA A 58 -5.68 -16.75 10.39
C ALA A 58 -5.26 -15.58 9.49
N ALA A 59 -5.51 -15.69 8.16
CA ALA A 59 -5.20 -14.61 7.21
C ALA A 59 -6.06 -13.37 7.46
N PHE A 60 -7.36 -13.55 7.73
CA PHE A 60 -8.25 -12.43 8.05
C PHE A 60 -7.81 -11.68 9.31
N LYS A 61 -7.47 -12.39 10.39
CA LYS A 61 -6.92 -11.78 11.60
C LYS A 61 -5.61 -11.02 11.34
N ALA A 62 -4.75 -11.57 10.48
CA ALA A 62 -3.50 -10.90 10.11
C ALA A 62 -3.72 -9.67 9.23
N ALA A 63 -4.77 -9.66 8.40
CA ALA A 63 -5.17 -8.51 7.56
C ALA A 63 -5.90 -7.41 8.35
N THR A 64 -6.58 -7.77 9.44
CA THR A 64 -7.35 -6.87 10.31
C THR A 64 -6.84 -6.90 11.76
N PRO A 65 -5.56 -6.53 11.99
CA PRO A 65 -4.95 -6.59 13.30
C PRO A 65 -5.53 -5.52 14.25
N PRO A 66 -5.56 -5.79 15.57
CA PRO A 66 -5.88 -4.77 16.55
C PRO A 66 -4.79 -3.71 16.67
N GLN A 67 -5.12 -2.58 17.29
CA GLN A 67 -4.22 -1.42 17.40
C GLN A 67 -2.86 -1.75 18.03
N GLU A 68 -2.78 -2.66 18.99
CA GLU A 68 -1.51 -3.06 19.62
C GLU A 68 -0.54 -3.70 18.61
N ILE A 69 -1.08 -4.47 17.69
CA ILE A 69 -0.29 -5.08 16.61
C ILE A 69 0.07 -4.04 15.54
N ILE A 70 -0.82 -3.08 15.27
CA ILE A 70 -0.53 -1.95 14.36
C ILE A 70 0.64 -1.14 14.90
N LEU A 71 0.64 -0.79 16.20
CA LEU A 71 1.74 -0.08 16.84
C LEU A 71 3.07 -0.82 16.71
N LYS A 72 3.09 -2.14 16.97
CA LYS A 72 4.28 -2.97 16.77
C LYS A 72 4.75 -2.95 15.30
N ARG A 73 3.83 -3.02 14.35
CA ARG A 73 4.15 -2.95 12.92
C ARG A 73 4.72 -1.60 12.49
N MET A 74 4.31 -0.51 13.15
CA MET A 74 4.87 0.83 12.92
C MET A 74 6.33 0.93 13.40
N GLU A 75 6.74 0.12 14.39
CA GLU A 75 8.15 0.02 14.81
C GLU A 75 9.02 -0.75 13.79
N GLU A 76 8.42 -1.65 13.00
CA GLU A 76 9.13 -2.42 11.97
C GLU A 76 9.44 -1.61 10.70
N GLY A 77 8.71 -0.53 10.46
CA GLY A 77 8.91 0.32 9.29
C GLY A 77 7.83 1.40 9.13
N PRO A 78 7.98 2.28 8.14
CA PRO A 78 7.09 3.40 7.96
C PRO A 78 5.67 2.97 7.58
N THR A 79 4.70 3.67 8.15
CA THR A 79 3.28 3.55 7.82
C THR A 79 2.79 4.92 7.38
N TRP A 80 1.98 4.97 6.32
CA TRP A 80 1.33 6.19 5.82
C TRP A 80 -0.17 6.09 6.02
N VAL A 81 -0.77 7.24 6.21
CA VAL A 81 -2.21 7.43 6.21
C VAL A 81 -2.59 8.50 5.20
N ALA A 82 -3.71 8.27 4.53
CA ALA A 82 -4.40 9.30 3.78
C ALA A 82 -5.44 9.93 4.70
N GLU A 83 -5.32 11.23 4.92
CA GLU A 83 -6.21 12.01 5.77
C GLU A 83 -7.05 12.95 4.92
N GLN A 84 -8.34 13.02 5.20
CA GLN A 84 -9.26 13.98 4.62
C GLN A 84 -10.13 14.59 5.70
N ARG A 85 -10.08 15.93 5.82
CA ARG A 85 -10.86 16.70 6.81
C ARG A 85 -10.69 16.21 8.25
N GLY A 86 -9.47 15.76 8.59
CA GLY A 86 -9.14 15.23 9.90
C GLY A 86 -9.50 13.76 10.11
N GLU A 87 -10.06 13.08 9.11
CA GLU A 87 -10.37 11.65 9.16
C GLU A 87 -9.40 10.83 8.33
N ILE A 88 -8.97 9.68 8.83
CA ILE A 88 -8.12 8.75 8.08
C ILE A 88 -8.99 7.88 7.18
N VAL A 89 -8.75 8.00 5.87
CA VAL A 89 -9.52 7.37 4.79
C VAL A 89 -8.71 6.34 3.99
N GLY A 90 -7.50 6.05 4.41
CA GLY A 90 -6.66 5.03 3.79
C GLY A 90 -5.35 4.85 4.52
N THR A 91 -4.70 3.71 4.32
CA THR A 91 -3.40 3.38 4.93
C THR A 91 -2.57 2.46 4.05
N ILE A 92 -1.26 2.48 4.25
CA ILE A 92 -0.29 1.53 3.73
C ILE A 92 0.93 1.48 4.64
N SER A 93 1.46 0.29 4.89
CA SER A 93 2.69 0.10 5.66
C SER A 93 3.80 -0.49 4.80
N ALA A 94 5.04 -0.28 5.19
CA ALA A 94 6.18 -0.88 4.53
C ALA A 94 7.22 -1.38 5.54
N ILE A 95 7.91 -2.47 5.17
CA ILE A 95 9.01 -3.04 5.94
C ILE A 95 10.28 -2.96 5.09
N PRO A 96 11.33 -2.32 5.59
CA PRO A 96 12.65 -2.37 4.97
C PRO A 96 13.22 -3.80 4.98
N HIS A 97 13.64 -4.29 3.82
CA HIS A 97 14.34 -5.56 3.69
C HIS A 97 15.50 -5.41 2.71
N GLY A 98 16.68 -5.09 3.22
CA GLY A 98 17.83 -4.76 2.39
C GLY A 98 17.55 -3.59 1.45
N ARG A 99 17.62 -3.83 0.14
CA ARG A 99 17.29 -2.83 -0.90
C ARG A 99 15.87 -2.95 -1.45
N THR A 100 15.04 -3.74 -0.80
CA THR A 100 13.62 -3.91 -1.13
C THR A 100 12.76 -3.32 -0.03
N LEU A 101 11.74 -2.58 -0.40
CA LEU A 101 10.69 -2.11 0.49
C LEU A 101 9.47 -3.03 0.31
N VAL A 102 9.15 -3.80 1.33
CA VAL A 102 8.03 -4.75 1.31
C VAL A 102 6.78 -4.03 1.81
N LEU A 103 5.80 -3.87 0.93
CA LEU A 103 4.54 -3.18 1.24
C LEU A 103 3.54 -4.17 1.80
N ARG A 104 2.77 -3.71 2.78
CA ARG A 104 1.68 -4.48 3.41
C ARG A 104 0.55 -3.58 3.88
N ALA A 105 -0.58 -4.20 4.21
CA ALA A 105 -1.73 -3.53 4.83
C ALA A 105 -2.18 -2.27 4.08
N MET A 106 -2.16 -2.32 2.74
CA MET A 106 -2.76 -1.27 1.92
C MET A 106 -4.27 -1.41 1.94
N ALA A 107 -4.95 -0.38 2.38
CA ALA A 107 -6.40 -0.41 2.54
C ALA A 107 -7.04 0.95 2.29
N VAL A 108 -8.17 0.90 1.60
CA VAL A 108 -9.09 2.03 1.38
C VAL A 108 -10.51 1.49 1.58
N PRO A 109 -11.30 2.02 2.52
CA PRO A 109 -12.66 1.57 2.77
C PRO A 109 -13.52 1.64 1.52
N PRO A 110 -14.55 0.77 1.38
CA PRO A 110 -15.39 0.71 0.19
C PRO A 110 -15.98 2.06 -0.25
N GLU A 111 -16.46 2.85 0.70
CA GLU A 111 -17.07 4.18 0.49
C GLU A 111 -16.09 5.23 -0.03
N GLU A 112 -14.78 5.04 0.23
CA GLU A 112 -13.72 5.97 -0.16
C GLU A 112 -13.02 5.56 -1.48
N ARG A 113 -13.39 4.44 -2.06
CA ARG A 113 -12.82 3.93 -3.32
C ARG A 113 -13.24 4.80 -4.51
N GLY A 114 -12.42 4.78 -5.56
CA GLY A 114 -12.69 5.57 -6.77
C GLY A 114 -12.15 7.00 -6.75
N ARG A 115 -11.53 7.42 -5.64
CA ARG A 115 -10.98 8.77 -5.41
C ARG A 115 -9.45 8.82 -5.54
N ALA A 116 -8.86 7.86 -6.23
CA ALA A 116 -7.41 7.72 -6.44
C ALA A 116 -6.57 7.62 -5.15
N LEU A 117 -7.18 7.36 -3.99
CA LEU A 117 -6.49 7.26 -2.70
C LEU A 117 -5.39 6.20 -2.70
N GLY A 118 -5.65 5.04 -3.28
CA GLY A 118 -4.65 3.97 -3.40
C GLY A 118 -3.44 4.42 -4.20
N LYS A 119 -3.66 5.13 -5.32
CA LYS A 119 -2.58 5.70 -6.12
C LYS A 119 -1.77 6.73 -5.33
N LEU A 120 -2.41 7.60 -4.56
CA LEU A 120 -1.73 8.59 -3.71
C LEU A 120 -0.84 7.93 -2.65
N LEU A 121 -1.36 6.90 -1.98
CA LEU A 121 -0.59 6.11 -1.03
C LEU A 121 0.63 5.46 -1.69
N LEU A 122 0.46 4.82 -2.85
CA LEU A 122 1.56 4.20 -3.60
C LEU A 122 2.60 5.23 -4.07
N VAL A 123 2.19 6.41 -4.52
CA VAL A 123 3.09 7.52 -4.89
C VAL A 123 3.93 7.95 -3.69
N SER A 124 3.32 8.13 -2.52
CA SER A 124 4.03 8.53 -1.30
C SER A 124 5.09 7.51 -0.89
N VAL A 125 4.73 6.23 -0.95
CA VAL A 125 5.68 5.13 -0.69
C VAL A 125 6.80 5.08 -1.73
N ALA A 126 6.49 5.25 -3.02
CA ALA A 126 7.49 5.25 -4.07
C ALA A 126 8.48 6.42 -3.93
N ARG A 127 8.00 7.62 -3.55
CA ARG A 127 8.85 8.77 -3.22
C ARG A 127 9.78 8.46 -2.06
N TYR A 128 9.27 7.86 -0.98
CA TYR A 128 10.08 7.42 0.15
C TYR A 128 11.13 6.38 -0.28
N ALA A 129 10.71 5.37 -1.04
CA ALA A 129 11.60 4.32 -1.52
C ALA A 129 12.74 4.90 -2.37
N PHE A 130 12.44 5.83 -3.27
CA PHE A 130 13.44 6.48 -4.10
C PHE A 130 14.42 7.34 -3.27
N ARG A 131 13.92 8.19 -2.37
CA ARG A 131 14.75 9.03 -1.50
C ARG A 131 15.68 8.21 -0.60
N ASN A 132 15.25 7.02 -0.17
CA ASN A 132 16.02 6.12 0.67
C ASN A 132 16.79 5.05 -0.11
N ARG A 133 16.91 5.20 -1.45
CA ARG A 133 17.72 4.36 -2.35
C ARG A 133 17.34 2.88 -2.36
N TYR A 134 16.06 2.56 -2.09
CA TYR A 134 15.54 1.23 -2.38
C TYR A 134 15.57 0.98 -3.89
N ARG A 135 15.73 -0.27 -4.28
CA ARG A 135 15.77 -0.67 -5.70
C ARG A 135 14.47 -1.33 -6.15
N ARG A 136 13.68 -1.82 -5.21
CA ARG A 136 12.45 -2.53 -5.48
C ARG A 136 11.41 -2.26 -4.41
N MET A 137 10.16 -2.32 -4.82
CA MET A 137 9.02 -2.45 -3.94
C MET A 137 8.32 -3.78 -4.25
N THR A 138 7.86 -4.48 -3.24
CA THR A 138 7.08 -5.71 -3.37
C THR A 138 5.79 -5.59 -2.60
N ILE A 139 4.73 -6.20 -3.11
CA ILE A 139 3.43 -6.28 -2.45
C ILE A 139 2.78 -7.61 -2.79
N SER A 140 1.97 -8.16 -1.90
CA SER A 140 1.21 -9.37 -2.14
C SER A 140 -0.28 -9.10 -2.02
N ALA A 141 -1.08 -9.72 -2.88
CA ALA A 141 -2.54 -9.61 -2.85
C ALA A 141 -3.19 -10.91 -3.28
N SER A 142 -4.29 -11.24 -2.60
CA SER A 142 -5.08 -12.43 -2.94
C SER A 142 -5.77 -12.27 -4.30
N PRO A 143 -5.96 -13.38 -5.07
CA PRO A 143 -6.59 -13.35 -6.39
C PRO A 143 -7.98 -12.71 -6.42
N PHE A 144 -8.72 -12.76 -5.32
CA PHE A 144 -10.04 -12.14 -5.20
C PHE A 144 -10.02 -10.64 -4.97
N LEU A 145 -8.87 -10.06 -4.63
CA LEU A 145 -8.68 -8.60 -4.51
C LEU A 145 -8.44 -7.99 -5.91
N THR A 146 -9.36 -8.21 -6.82
CA THR A 146 -9.20 -7.89 -8.26
C THR A 146 -8.94 -6.40 -8.51
N ARG A 147 -9.56 -5.53 -7.71
CA ARG A 147 -9.37 -4.08 -7.81
C ARG A 147 -7.95 -3.69 -7.39
N ALA A 148 -7.47 -4.19 -6.25
CA ALA A 148 -6.12 -3.92 -5.76
C ALA A 148 -5.06 -4.43 -6.75
N LEU A 149 -5.24 -5.63 -7.29
CA LEU A 149 -4.34 -6.19 -8.30
C LEU A 149 -4.23 -5.31 -9.54
N ARG A 150 -5.36 -4.80 -10.06
CA ARG A 150 -5.36 -3.85 -11.20
C ARG A 150 -4.65 -2.56 -10.87
N GLU A 151 -4.87 -2.02 -9.68
CA GLU A 151 -4.25 -0.78 -9.22
C GLU A 151 -2.73 -0.94 -9.14
N TYR A 152 -2.26 -2.07 -8.60
CA TYR A 152 -0.83 -2.39 -8.55
C TYR A 152 -0.23 -2.57 -9.95
N GLU A 153 -0.90 -3.28 -10.84
CA GLU A 153 -0.46 -3.45 -12.23
C GLU A 153 -0.38 -2.11 -12.97
N GLN A 154 -1.39 -1.25 -12.82
CA GLN A 154 -1.40 0.11 -13.38
C GLN A 154 -0.29 0.99 -12.79
N PHE A 155 0.08 0.77 -11.54
CA PHE A 155 1.20 1.47 -10.90
C PHE A 155 2.57 0.93 -11.35
N GLY A 156 2.61 -0.16 -12.10
CA GLY A 156 3.80 -0.76 -12.68
C GLY A 156 4.39 -1.93 -11.89
N PHE A 157 3.64 -2.52 -10.96
CA PHE A 157 3.99 -3.81 -10.37
C PHE A 157 3.74 -4.94 -11.36
N GLN A 158 4.62 -5.93 -11.34
CA GLN A 158 4.53 -7.13 -12.17
C GLN A 158 4.40 -8.36 -11.27
N ARG A 159 3.50 -9.26 -11.62
CA ARG A 159 3.34 -10.53 -10.90
C ARG A 159 4.56 -11.41 -11.06
N SER A 160 4.94 -12.12 -10.00
CA SER A 160 5.96 -13.16 -10.06
C SER A 160 5.54 -14.27 -11.03
N LYS A 161 6.51 -14.82 -11.75
CA LYS A 161 6.31 -15.97 -12.63
C LYS A 161 6.20 -17.31 -11.89
N GLU A 162 6.58 -17.31 -10.61
CA GLU A 162 6.60 -18.52 -9.76
C GLU A 162 5.19 -18.95 -9.31
N GLY A 163 4.16 -18.22 -9.68
CA GLY A 163 2.78 -18.50 -9.26
C GLY A 163 2.45 -17.98 -7.85
N PRO A 164 1.25 -18.32 -7.33
CA PRO A 164 0.82 -17.84 -6.03
C PRO A 164 1.60 -18.51 -4.90
N SER A 165 1.89 -17.71 -3.85
CA SER A 165 2.30 -18.19 -2.53
C SER A 165 1.12 -18.17 -1.57
N GLU A 166 1.36 -18.43 -0.29
CA GLU A 166 0.32 -18.44 0.74
C GLU A 166 0.59 -17.37 1.82
N PHE A 167 -0.46 -16.68 2.19
CA PHE A 167 -0.51 -15.80 3.34
C PHE A 167 -1.44 -16.41 4.38
N HIS A 168 -0.88 -17.05 5.41
CA HIS A 168 -1.63 -17.78 6.44
C HIS A 168 -2.67 -18.76 5.83
N GLY A 169 -2.29 -19.51 4.81
CA GLY A 169 -3.15 -20.47 4.12
C GLY A 169 -4.09 -19.87 3.07
N THR A 170 -4.07 -18.55 2.86
CA THR A 170 -4.81 -17.88 1.78
C THR A 170 -3.87 -17.61 0.61
N PRO A 171 -4.21 -18.01 -0.64
CA PRO A 171 -3.37 -17.77 -1.80
C PRO A 171 -3.16 -16.28 -2.06
N VAL A 172 -1.92 -15.89 -2.41
CA VAL A 172 -1.57 -14.52 -2.80
C VAL A 172 -0.65 -14.52 -4.01
N TYR A 173 -0.82 -13.54 -4.88
CA TYR A 173 0.16 -13.21 -5.91
C TYR A 173 1.21 -12.27 -5.31
N ASN A 174 2.49 -12.59 -5.54
CA ASN A 174 3.59 -11.70 -5.22
C ASN A 174 3.86 -10.79 -6.42
N MET A 175 3.95 -9.51 -6.17
CA MET A 175 4.15 -8.50 -7.20
C MET A 175 5.36 -7.63 -6.87
N THR A 176 6.14 -7.26 -7.90
CA THR A 176 7.36 -6.49 -7.74
C THR A 176 7.38 -5.31 -8.72
N LYS A 177 7.78 -4.14 -8.22
CA LYS A 177 8.13 -2.97 -9.03
C LYS A 177 9.59 -2.64 -8.82
N THR A 178 10.37 -2.58 -9.90
CA THR A 178 11.74 -2.06 -9.90
C THR A 178 11.70 -0.53 -9.97
N LEU A 179 12.51 0.13 -9.15
CA LEU A 179 12.62 1.59 -9.04
C LEU A 179 13.77 2.13 -9.87
#